data_fc9f25ec22a6c77576d46182fe04d56b
#
_entry.id   fc9f25ec22a6c77576d46182fe04d56b
#
_cell.length_a   1.000
_cell.length_b   1.000
_cell.length_c   1.000
_cell.angle_alpha   90.00
_cell.angle_beta   90.00
_cell.angle_gamma   90.00
#
_symmetry.space_group_name_H-M   'P 1'
#
loop_
_entity.id
_entity.type
_entity.pdbx_description
1 polymer ?
#
loop_
_entity_poly.entity_id
_entity_poly.type
_entity_poly.pdbx_seq_one_letter_code
_entity_poly.pdbx_strand_id
1 'polypeptide(L)' 'MEKLIYMDNAATTSTAPEVVSAMLPFFTEYYGNPSSVYNFAQKSKMAIEDAREIIADSIGAAKSNEINFTGA' A
#
# COMPACT_ATOMS: atom_id res chain seq x y z
N MET A 1 -27.90 -8.93 12.69
CA MET A 1 -26.79 -9.28 11.77
C MET A 1 -26.16 -10.57 12.25
N GLU A 2 -26.09 -11.56 11.39
CA GLU A 2 -25.42 -12.80 11.74
C GLU A 2 -23.92 -12.59 11.86
N LYS A 3 -23.32 -13.26 12.84
CA LYS A 3 -21.88 -13.20 13.04
C LYS A 3 -21.20 -14.27 12.20
N LEU A 4 -20.44 -13.86 11.21
CA LEU A 4 -19.65 -14.76 10.37
C LEU A 4 -18.34 -15.09 11.08
N ILE A 5 -18.04 -16.38 11.17
CA ILE A 5 -16.72 -16.84 11.62
C ILE A 5 -15.96 -17.30 10.39
N TYR A 6 -14.95 -16.52 10.00
CA TYR A 6 -14.15 -16.78 8.81
C TYR A 6 -12.81 -17.41 9.21
N MET A 7 -12.51 -18.59 8.70
CA MET A 7 -11.31 -19.35 9.09
C MET A 7 -10.37 -19.63 7.92
N ASP A 8 -10.59 -18.96 6.77
CA ASP A 8 -9.75 -19.16 5.58
C ASP A 8 -8.94 -17.91 5.28
N ASN A 9 -8.31 -17.34 6.29
CA ASN A 9 -7.56 -16.08 6.17
C ASN A 9 -6.29 -16.21 5.33
N ALA A 10 -5.83 -17.42 5.07
CA ALA A 10 -4.71 -17.63 4.14
C ALA A 10 -5.09 -17.30 2.69
N ALA A 11 -6.38 -17.46 2.35
CA ALA A 11 -6.87 -17.12 1.01
C ALA A 11 -7.18 -15.62 0.89
N THR A 12 -7.83 -15.06 1.91
CA THR A 12 -8.19 -13.64 1.91
C THR A 12 -8.55 -13.18 3.32
N THR A 13 -8.54 -11.89 3.53
CA THR A 13 -8.95 -11.28 4.80
C THR A 13 -9.54 -9.91 4.52
N SER A 14 -10.39 -9.44 5.44
CA SER A 14 -10.93 -8.10 5.34
C SER A 14 -9.82 -7.06 5.56
N THR A 15 -9.95 -5.92 4.89
CA THR A 15 -9.00 -4.82 5.06
C THR A 15 -9.31 -4.07 6.35
N ALA A 16 -8.30 -3.78 7.14
CA ALA A 16 -8.46 -2.98 8.35
C ALA A 16 -8.99 -1.58 8.01
N PRO A 17 -9.93 -1.02 8.81
CA PRO A 17 -10.49 0.31 8.50
C PRO A 17 -9.44 1.42 8.39
N GLU A 18 -8.40 1.38 9.20
CA GLU A 18 -7.31 2.37 9.16
C GLU A 18 -6.58 2.32 7.81
N VAL A 19 -6.41 1.12 7.25
CA VAL A 19 -5.76 0.92 5.96
C VAL A 19 -6.65 1.46 4.84
N VAL A 20 -7.96 1.18 4.89
CA VAL A 20 -8.91 1.72 3.92
C VAL A 20 -8.87 3.24 3.92
N SER A 21 -8.91 3.86 5.11
CA SER A 21 -8.86 5.32 5.25
C SER A 21 -7.58 5.91 4.67
N ALA A 22 -6.44 5.24 4.86
CA ALA A 22 -5.16 5.70 4.32
C ALA A 22 -5.10 5.58 2.79
N MET A 23 -5.80 4.60 2.22
CA MET A 23 -5.82 4.37 0.77
C MET A 23 -6.76 5.32 0.02
N LEU A 24 -7.86 5.75 0.66
CA LEU A 24 -8.92 6.51 -0.02
C LEU A 24 -8.42 7.72 -0.82
N PRO A 25 -7.53 8.58 -0.30
CA PRO A 25 -7.06 9.75 -1.06
C PRO A 25 -6.37 9.38 -2.38
N PHE A 26 -5.80 8.19 -2.48
CA PHE A 26 -5.09 7.76 -3.68
C PHE A 26 -6.03 7.32 -4.81
N PHE A 27 -7.31 7.15 -4.52
CA PHE A 27 -8.31 6.84 -5.55
C PHE A 27 -8.88 8.10 -6.21
N THR A 28 -8.93 9.21 -5.48
CA THR A 28 -9.64 10.41 -5.94
C THR A 28 -8.79 11.66 -5.99
N GLU A 29 -7.75 11.77 -5.17
CA GLU A 29 -6.91 12.97 -5.09
C GLU A 29 -5.50 12.74 -5.61
N TYR A 30 -4.85 11.66 -5.19
CA TYR A 30 -3.45 11.37 -5.49
C TYR A 30 -3.33 10.16 -6.41
N TYR A 31 -4.07 10.17 -7.52
CA TYR A 31 -4.14 9.03 -8.43
C TYR A 31 -3.14 9.09 -9.60
N GLY A 32 -2.20 10.04 -9.56
CA GLY A 32 -1.19 10.17 -10.61
C GLY A 32 -0.29 8.94 -10.72
N ASN A 33 0.10 8.61 -11.95
CA ASN A 33 1.01 7.49 -12.20
C ASN A 33 2.39 7.80 -11.59
N PRO A 34 2.88 7.00 -10.62
CA PRO A 34 4.15 7.27 -9.96
C PRO A 34 5.36 7.24 -10.89
N SER A 35 5.24 6.63 -12.06
CA SER A 35 6.30 6.63 -13.08
C SER A 35 6.31 7.90 -13.91
N SER A 36 5.31 8.77 -13.78
CA SER A 36 5.25 10.03 -14.50
C SER A 36 6.19 11.07 -13.90
N VAL A 37 6.70 11.98 -14.73
CA VAL A 37 7.54 13.10 -14.29
C VAL A 37 6.73 14.33 -13.86
N TYR A 38 5.41 14.32 -14.01
CA TYR A 38 4.57 15.44 -13.64
C TYR A 38 4.45 15.60 -12.13
N ASN A 39 4.35 16.85 -11.66
CA ASN A 39 4.18 17.16 -10.24
C ASN A 39 2.95 16.47 -9.64
N PHE A 40 1.91 16.29 -10.42
CA PHE A 40 0.69 15.60 -10.01
C PHE A 40 0.97 14.18 -9.50
N ALA A 41 1.99 13.53 -10.04
CA ALA A 41 2.35 12.16 -9.67
C ALA A 41 3.25 12.07 -8.43
N GLN A 42 3.77 13.19 -7.93
CA GLN A 42 4.75 13.18 -6.84
C GLN A 42 4.19 12.57 -5.55
N LYS A 43 2.95 12.84 -5.20
CA LYS A 43 2.33 12.27 -4.00
C LYS A 43 2.30 10.74 -4.06
N SER A 44 1.92 10.18 -5.22
CA SER A 44 1.91 8.72 -5.41
C SER A 44 3.32 8.15 -5.30
N LYS A 45 4.29 8.81 -5.90
CA LYS A 45 5.69 8.38 -5.88
C LYS A 45 6.25 8.38 -4.46
N MET A 46 6.01 9.45 -3.71
CA MET A 46 6.47 9.57 -2.32
C MET A 46 5.80 8.52 -1.43
N ALA A 47 4.50 8.27 -1.62
CA ALA A 47 3.79 7.27 -0.84
C ALA A 47 4.36 5.86 -1.06
N ILE A 48 4.72 5.53 -2.30
CA ILE A 48 5.34 4.23 -2.62
C ILE A 48 6.72 4.12 -1.96
N GLU A 49 7.54 5.17 -2.02
CA GLU A 49 8.86 5.14 -1.40
C GLU A 49 8.77 5.04 0.13
N ASP A 50 7.86 5.77 0.76
CA ASP A 50 7.62 5.68 2.20
C ASP A 50 7.17 4.28 2.60
N ALA A 51 6.25 3.69 1.85
CA ALA A 51 5.79 2.33 2.10
C ALA A 51 6.92 1.31 1.95
N ARG A 52 7.78 1.50 0.96
CA ARG A 52 8.94 0.64 0.73
C ARG A 52 9.88 0.66 1.93
N GLU A 53 10.17 1.83 2.48
CA GLU A 53 11.02 1.98 3.66
C GLU A 53 10.41 1.32 4.89
N ILE A 54 9.10 1.52 5.12
CA ILE A 54 8.40 0.92 6.26
C ILE A 54 8.44 -0.61 6.18
N ILE A 55 8.19 -1.17 5.00
CA ILE A 55 8.22 -2.62 4.81
C ILE A 55 9.65 -3.15 5.02
N ALA A 56 10.66 -2.47 4.46
CA ALA A 56 12.05 -2.86 4.63
C ALA A 56 12.44 -2.91 6.10
N ASP A 57 12.07 -1.88 6.87
CA ASP A 57 12.35 -1.84 8.30
C ASP A 57 11.65 -2.96 9.06
N SER A 58 10.41 -3.28 8.69
CA SER A 58 9.61 -4.28 9.40
C SER A 58 10.17 -5.70 9.24
N ILE A 59 10.87 -6.00 8.16
CA ILE A 59 11.45 -7.31 7.90
C ILE A 59 12.97 -7.35 8.03
N GLY A 60 13.58 -6.23 8.44
CA GLY A 60 15.04 -6.16 8.65
C GLY A 60 15.85 -6.13 7.37
N ALA A 61 15.28 -5.66 6.25
CA ALA A 61 16.02 -5.49 5.01
C ALA A 61 17.06 -4.38 5.18
N ALA A 62 18.24 -4.57 4.60
CA ALA A 62 19.34 -3.60 4.73
C ALA A 62 19.08 -2.31 3.97
N LYS A 63 18.37 -2.39 2.85
CA LYS A 63 18.06 -1.25 1.98
C LYS A 63 16.63 -1.33 1.49
N SER A 64 15.98 -0.18 1.32
CA SER A 64 14.62 -0.12 0.81
C SER A 64 14.48 -0.67 -0.61
N ASN A 65 15.54 -0.59 -1.43
CA ASN A 65 15.50 -1.09 -2.80
C ASN A 65 15.49 -2.63 -2.90
N GLU A 66 15.60 -3.34 -1.78
CA GLU A 66 15.38 -4.78 -1.72
C GLU A 66 13.89 -5.13 -1.77
N ILE A 67 13.00 -4.14 -1.61
CA ILE A 67 11.56 -4.32 -1.67
C ILE A 67 11.07 -3.96 -3.08
N ASN A 68 10.39 -4.90 -3.71
CA ASN A 68 9.81 -4.70 -5.04
C ASN A 68 8.30 -4.87 -4.99
N PHE A 69 7.57 -3.89 -5.53
CA PHE A 69 6.12 -4.00 -5.68
C PHE A 69 5.81 -4.53 -7.08
N THR A 70 4.96 -5.54 -7.15
CA THR A 70 4.59 -6.17 -8.41
C THR A 70 3.09 -6.17 -8.58
N GLY A 71 2.63 -6.15 -9.82
CA GLY A 71 1.26 -6.47 -10.16
C GLY A 71 1.03 -7.98 -10.00
N ALA A 72 -0.19 -8.39 -9.82
CA ALA A 72 -0.54 -9.79 -9.59
C ALA A 72 -0.13 -10.70 -10.76
#